data_b66c9b5a9316cf08a89715a97d5ffd8a
#
_entry.id   b66c9b5a9316cf08a89715a97d5ffd8a
#
_cell.length_a   1.000
_cell.length_b   1.000
_cell.length_c   1.000
_cell.angle_alpha   90.00
_cell.angle_beta   90.00
_cell.angle_gamma   90.00
#
_symmetry.space_group_name_H-M   'P 1'
#
loop_
_entity.id
_entity.type
_entity.pdbx_description
1 polymer ?
#
loop_
_entity_poly.entity_id
_entity_poly.type
_entity_poly.pdbx_seq_one_letter_code
_entity_poly.pdbx_strand_id
1 'polypeptide(L)'
;RRAQQRFVEARAKYLEHMQKMFALAGDAPAAAKAKADSIFAFEKRLAEASLDNVALRDPQQQDHKMSFADMQKLSPSFDWGAFFDAAKLPRGELNVPQPAFMARFEEMISKGSVADWRNYLEWNVLNATADKLTKPFVDQNFAFYGKYLSGATVMKPRAIRCASDVDNQLGEALGKAYVDKYFPPEAKARMESMVDNILWAMKDTIEGLQWMSPQTKTKALEKLSTTRVSVSGPAR
;
A
#
# COMPACT_ATOMS: atom_id res chain seq x y z
N ARG A 1 -9.00 -20.13 18.46
CA ARG A 1 -10.07 -19.45 19.23
C ARG A 1 -9.64 -18.02 19.66
N ARG A 2 -8.48 -17.80 20.34
CA ARG A 2 -8.03 -16.45 20.76
C ARG A 2 -7.81 -15.48 19.60
N ALA A 3 -7.17 -15.91 18.50
CA ALA A 3 -6.96 -15.07 17.32
C ALA A 3 -8.30 -14.65 16.69
N GLN A 4 -9.24 -15.56 16.57
CA GLN A 4 -10.58 -15.30 16.02
C GLN A 4 -11.36 -14.29 16.88
N GLN A 5 -11.28 -14.40 18.20
CA GLN A 5 -11.89 -13.46 19.14
C GLN A 5 -11.31 -12.04 18.99
N ARG A 6 -9.98 -11.92 18.84
CA ARG A 6 -9.30 -10.63 18.60
C ARG A 6 -9.81 -9.93 17.34
N PHE A 7 -10.04 -10.66 16.26
CA PHE A 7 -10.57 -10.08 15.02
C PHE A 7 -12.05 -9.64 15.14
N VAL A 8 -12.86 -10.36 15.91
CA VAL A 8 -14.25 -9.96 16.21
C VAL A 8 -14.26 -8.63 16.96
N GLU A 9 -13.43 -8.51 17.99
CA GLU A 9 -13.29 -7.29 18.76
C GLU A 9 -12.74 -6.13 17.93
N ALA A 10 -11.72 -6.37 17.10
CA ALA A 10 -11.15 -5.37 16.22
C ALA A 10 -12.17 -4.80 15.23
N ARG A 11 -13.04 -5.64 14.66
CA ARG A 11 -14.14 -5.18 13.78
C ARG A 11 -15.15 -4.31 14.52
N ALA A 12 -15.53 -4.68 15.74
CA ALA A 12 -16.40 -3.85 16.56
C ALA A 12 -15.77 -2.48 16.89
N LYS A 13 -14.49 -2.48 17.25
CA LYS A 13 -13.72 -1.24 17.51
C LYS A 13 -13.54 -0.39 16.25
N TYR A 14 -13.40 -0.99 15.08
CA TYR A 14 -13.33 -0.27 13.82
C TYR A 14 -14.66 0.43 13.48
N LEU A 15 -15.78 -0.26 13.65
CA LEU A 15 -17.11 0.36 13.52
C LEU A 15 -17.30 1.53 14.48
N GLU A 16 -16.93 1.35 15.74
CA GLU A 16 -16.98 2.44 16.75
C GLU A 16 -16.09 3.62 16.35
N HIS A 17 -14.89 3.35 15.81
CA HIS A 17 -13.98 4.36 15.31
C HIS A 17 -14.58 5.16 14.16
N MET A 18 -15.13 4.49 13.13
CA MET A 18 -15.80 5.16 12.01
C MET A 18 -16.95 6.07 12.47
N GLN A 19 -17.81 5.57 13.37
CA GLN A 19 -18.92 6.35 13.92
C GLN A 19 -18.43 7.63 14.62
N LYS A 20 -17.38 7.52 15.44
CA LYS A 20 -16.79 8.68 16.12
C LYS A 20 -16.17 9.67 15.13
N MET A 21 -15.51 9.19 14.09
CA MET A 21 -14.91 10.05 13.08
C MET A 21 -15.97 10.83 12.29
N PHE A 22 -17.06 10.19 11.87
CA PHE A 22 -18.18 10.85 11.20
C PHE A 22 -18.92 11.82 12.12
N ALA A 23 -19.10 11.48 13.40
CA ALA A 23 -19.66 12.42 14.38
C ALA A 23 -18.78 13.67 14.56
N LEU A 24 -17.45 13.51 14.57
CA LEU A 24 -16.51 14.64 14.58
C LEU A 24 -16.60 15.48 13.29
N ALA A 25 -16.93 14.86 12.16
CA ALA A 25 -17.16 15.54 10.89
C ALA A 25 -18.52 16.27 10.82
N GLY A 26 -19.37 16.13 11.82
CA GLY A 26 -20.64 16.85 11.95
C GLY A 26 -21.90 15.99 11.68
N ASP A 27 -21.75 14.70 11.43
CA ASP A 27 -22.90 13.81 11.26
C ASP A 27 -23.62 13.57 12.60
N ALA A 28 -24.96 13.56 12.55
CA ALA A 28 -25.76 13.10 13.68
C ALA A 28 -25.47 11.63 14.02
N PRO A 29 -25.59 11.19 15.27
CA PRO A 29 -25.20 9.84 15.70
C PRO A 29 -25.81 8.71 14.89
N ALA A 30 -27.09 8.84 14.51
CA ALA A 30 -27.77 7.85 13.69
C ALA A 30 -27.21 7.78 12.25
N ALA A 31 -26.88 8.93 11.66
CA ALA A 31 -26.30 9.02 10.32
C ALA A 31 -24.85 8.47 10.33
N ALA A 32 -24.04 8.85 11.32
CA ALA A 32 -22.69 8.33 11.50
C ALA A 32 -22.66 6.79 11.63
N LYS A 33 -23.63 6.23 12.38
CA LYS A 33 -23.77 4.78 12.50
C LYS A 33 -24.14 4.14 11.17
N ALA A 34 -25.13 4.68 10.46
CA ALA A 34 -25.56 4.15 9.18
C ALA A 34 -24.45 4.18 8.12
N LYS A 35 -23.67 5.27 8.04
CA LYS A 35 -22.48 5.36 7.19
C LYS A 35 -21.46 4.29 7.56
N ALA A 36 -21.10 4.15 8.83
CA ALA A 36 -20.12 3.16 9.29
C ALA A 36 -20.55 1.73 8.94
N ASP A 37 -21.82 1.38 9.15
CA ASP A 37 -22.35 0.06 8.82
C ASP A 37 -22.31 -0.21 7.31
N SER A 38 -22.68 0.79 6.47
CA SER A 38 -22.60 0.71 5.01
C SER A 38 -21.16 0.51 4.53
N ILE A 39 -20.23 1.30 5.04
CA ILE A 39 -18.81 1.24 4.68
C ILE A 39 -18.22 -0.12 5.07
N PHE A 40 -18.52 -0.59 6.26
CA PHE A 40 -18.03 -1.89 6.72
C PHE A 40 -18.54 -3.03 5.84
N ALA A 41 -19.81 -3.00 5.44
CA ALA A 41 -20.37 -3.96 4.51
C ALA A 41 -19.71 -3.88 3.12
N PHE A 42 -19.40 -2.67 2.66
CA PHE A 42 -18.71 -2.42 1.40
C PHE A 42 -17.28 -3.00 1.41
N GLU A 43 -16.48 -2.66 2.43
CA GLU A 43 -15.11 -3.16 2.60
C GLU A 43 -15.08 -4.69 2.76
N LYS A 44 -16.06 -5.26 3.46
CA LYS A 44 -16.19 -6.71 3.60
C LYS A 44 -16.37 -7.40 2.25
N ARG A 45 -17.18 -6.84 1.35
CA ARG A 45 -17.36 -7.37 -0.02
C ARG A 45 -16.07 -7.37 -0.82
N LEU A 46 -15.25 -6.32 -0.70
CA LEU A 46 -13.93 -6.26 -1.33
C LEU A 46 -12.96 -7.28 -0.70
N ALA A 47 -12.95 -7.37 0.61
CA ALA A 47 -12.08 -8.30 1.34
C ALA A 47 -12.39 -9.77 1.03
N GLU A 48 -13.66 -10.12 0.85
CA GLU A 48 -14.09 -11.49 0.50
C GLU A 48 -13.60 -11.93 -0.90
N ALA A 49 -13.30 -11.00 -1.77
CA ALA A 49 -12.75 -11.27 -3.11
C ALA A 49 -11.21 -11.14 -3.16
N SER A 50 -10.59 -10.69 -2.09
CA SER A 50 -9.13 -10.57 -1.98
C SER A 50 -8.50 -11.90 -1.55
N LEU A 51 -7.30 -12.18 -2.04
CA LEU A 51 -6.50 -13.28 -1.54
C LEU A 51 -6.14 -13.07 -0.06
N ASP A 52 -6.07 -14.16 0.69
CA ASP A 52 -5.59 -14.10 2.06
C ASP A 52 -4.07 -13.84 2.15
N ASN A 53 -3.59 -13.54 3.35
CA ASN A 53 -2.18 -13.19 3.59
C ASN A 53 -1.20 -14.35 3.28
N VAL A 54 -1.65 -15.59 3.18
CA VAL A 54 -0.80 -16.74 2.83
C VAL A 54 -0.70 -16.84 1.32
N ALA A 55 -1.84 -16.78 0.63
CA ALA A 55 -1.91 -16.80 -0.82
C ALA A 55 -1.17 -15.60 -1.47
N LEU A 56 -1.23 -14.42 -0.83
CA LEU A 56 -0.46 -13.24 -1.26
C LEU A 56 1.06 -13.38 -1.15
N ARG A 57 1.59 -14.44 -0.53
CA ARG A 57 3.04 -14.72 -0.47
C ARG A 57 3.49 -15.69 -1.57
N ASP A 58 2.55 -16.31 -2.25
CA ASP A 58 2.83 -17.25 -3.34
C ASP A 58 2.86 -16.48 -4.67
N PRO A 59 4.06 -16.33 -5.30
CA PRO A 59 4.17 -15.63 -6.58
C PRO A 59 3.36 -16.27 -7.70
N GLN A 60 3.14 -17.59 -7.67
CA GLN A 60 2.37 -18.30 -8.69
C GLN A 60 0.88 -17.95 -8.63
N GLN A 61 0.36 -17.69 -7.42
CA GLN A 61 -1.02 -17.26 -7.25
C GLN A 61 -1.27 -15.80 -7.65
N GLN A 62 -0.21 -15.04 -7.85
CA GLN A 62 -0.28 -13.63 -8.26
C GLN A 62 0.18 -13.41 -9.70
N ASP A 63 0.65 -14.42 -10.41
CA ASP A 63 1.13 -14.30 -11.80
C ASP A 63 -0.01 -14.55 -12.79
N HIS A 64 -0.75 -13.46 -13.10
CA HIS A 64 -1.84 -13.46 -14.06
C HIS A 64 -1.56 -12.42 -15.16
N LYS A 65 -0.55 -12.68 -15.96
CA LYS A 65 -0.20 -11.83 -17.10
C LYS A 65 -1.29 -11.87 -18.16
N MET A 66 -1.68 -10.69 -18.61
CA MET A 66 -2.70 -10.54 -19.63
C MET A 66 -2.52 -9.24 -20.41
N SER A 67 -3.19 -9.15 -21.56
CA SER A 67 -3.24 -7.92 -22.32
C SER A 67 -4.10 -6.85 -21.61
N PHE A 68 -3.86 -5.57 -21.95
CA PHE A 68 -4.73 -4.49 -21.49
C PHE A 68 -6.21 -4.73 -21.87
N ALA A 69 -6.46 -5.26 -23.06
CA ALA A 69 -7.82 -5.58 -23.53
C ALA A 69 -8.48 -6.70 -22.70
N ASP A 70 -7.72 -7.70 -22.24
CA ASP A 70 -8.27 -8.76 -21.39
C ASP A 70 -8.51 -8.26 -19.96
N MET A 71 -7.65 -7.39 -19.43
CA MET A 71 -7.89 -6.72 -18.14
C MET A 71 -9.17 -5.88 -18.20
N GLN A 72 -9.42 -5.13 -19.27
CA GLN A 72 -10.66 -4.37 -19.45
C GLN A 72 -11.92 -5.26 -19.42
N LYS A 73 -11.84 -6.49 -19.91
CA LYS A 73 -12.96 -7.45 -19.86
C LYS A 73 -13.32 -7.89 -18.43
N LEU A 74 -12.36 -7.84 -17.50
CA LEU A 74 -12.62 -8.17 -16.10
C LEU A 74 -13.45 -7.11 -15.38
N SER A 75 -13.38 -5.85 -15.85
CA SER A 75 -14.11 -4.73 -15.25
C SER A 75 -14.49 -3.71 -16.33
N PRO A 76 -15.46 -4.03 -17.21
CA PRO A 76 -15.82 -3.21 -18.37
C PRO A 76 -16.57 -1.93 -18.01
N SER A 77 -17.19 -1.85 -16.82
CA SER A 77 -17.90 -0.63 -16.37
C SER A 77 -16.98 0.49 -15.89
N PHE A 78 -15.68 0.20 -15.71
CA PHE A 78 -14.71 1.23 -15.36
C PHE A 78 -13.90 1.64 -16.60
N ASP A 79 -13.77 2.95 -16.84
CA ASP A 79 -12.99 3.47 -17.97
C ASP A 79 -11.48 3.37 -17.70
N TRP A 80 -10.94 2.15 -17.88
CA TRP A 80 -9.51 1.89 -17.77
C TRP A 80 -8.69 2.67 -18.77
N GLY A 81 -9.27 2.97 -19.95
CA GLY A 81 -8.60 3.78 -20.97
C GLY A 81 -8.28 5.17 -20.45
N ALA A 82 -9.30 5.88 -19.96
CA ALA A 82 -9.14 7.21 -19.37
C ALA A 82 -8.20 7.19 -18.14
N PHE A 83 -8.29 6.15 -17.31
CA PHE A 83 -7.41 6.02 -16.14
C PHE A 83 -5.93 5.88 -16.55
N PHE A 84 -5.62 4.98 -17.51
CA PHE A 84 -4.24 4.77 -17.97
C PHE A 84 -3.67 6.01 -18.66
N ASP A 85 -4.49 6.73 -19.45
CA ASP A 85 -4.08 7.97 -20.09
C ASP A 85 -3.77 9.07 -19.08
N ALA A 86 -4.65 9.27 -18.08
CA ALA A 86 -4.43 10.24 -17.01
C ALA A 86 -3.20 9.91 -16.16
N ALA A 87 -2.97 8.63 -15.89
CA ALA A 87 -1.81 8.14 -15.14
C ALA A 87 -0.53 8.02 -15.99
N LYS A 88 -0.61 8.27 -17.31
CA LYS A 88 0.50 8.12 -18.28
C LYS A 88 1.12 6.70 -18.25
N LEU A 89 0.29 5.69 -18.10
CA LEU A 89 0.71 4.29 -18.07
C LEU A 89 0.67 3.68 -19.48
N PRO A 90 1.64 2.80 -19.82
CA PRO A 90 1.63 2.09 -21.10
C PRO A 90 0.52 1.03 -21.13
N ARG A 91 -0.18 0.90 -22.26
CA ARG A 91 -1.23 -0.12 -22.50
C ARG A 91 -0.64 -1.41 -23.07
N GLY A 92 0.37 -1.97 -22.41
CA GLY A 92 1.01 -3.21 -22.80
C GLY A 92 0.46 -4.45 -22.09
N GLU A 93 1.26 -5.50 -22.07
CA GLU A 93 1.05 -6.65 -21.21
C GLU A 93 1.24 -6.22 -19.74
N LEU A 94 0.34 -6.67 -18.87
CA LEU A 94 0.36 -6.33 -17.45
C LEU A 94 0.00 -7.55 -16.60
N ASN A 95 0.40 -7.52 -15.35
CA ASN A 95 0.00 -8.53 -14.37
C ASN A 95 -1.20 -8.01 -13.58
N VAL A 96 -2.25 -8.81 -13.49
CA VAL A 96 -3.43 -8.56 -12.63
C VAL A 96 -3.41 -9.57 -11.49
N PRO A 97 -2.77 -9.25 -10.35
CA PRO A 97 -2.50 -10.23 -9.28
C PRO A 97 -3.75 -10.90 -8.70
N GLN A 98 -4.90 -10.23 -8.78
CA GLN A 98 -6.14 -10.72 -8.19
C GLN A 98 -7.33 -10.53 -9.16
N PRO A 99 -7.49 -11.39 -10.17
CA PRO A 99 -8.60 -11.30 -11.14
C PRO A 99 -9.98 -11.39 -10.47
N ALA A 100 -10.12 -12.20 -9.42
CA ALA A 100 -11.35 -12.31 -8.66
C ALA A 100 -11.76 -11.00 -7.97
N PHE A 101 -10.77 -10.23 -7.48
CA PHE A 101 -11.00 -8.88 -6.95
C PHE A 101 -11.51 -7.94 -8.04
N MET A 102 -10.93 -7.99 -9.25
CA MET A 102 -11.38 -7.18 -10.38
C MET A 102 -12.83 -7.49 -10.77
N ALA A 103 -13.20 -8.77 -10.79
CA ALA A 103 -14.58 -9.19 -11.05
C ALA A 103 -15.56 -8.69 -9.96
N ARG A 104 -15.17 -8.72 -8.68
CA ARG A 104 -15.96 -8.16 -7.58
C ARG A 104 -16.06 -6.63 -7.69
N PHE A 105 -14.99 -5.95 -8.04
CA PHE A 105 -14.98 -4.51 -8.29
C PHE A 105 -15.95 -4.13 -9.40
N GLU A 106 -15.97 -4.89 -10.52
CA GLU A 106 -16.94 -4.74 -11.60
C GLU A 106 -18.39 -4.89 -11.09
N GLU A 107 -18.68 -5.94 -10.33
CA GLU A 107 -20.01 -6.14 -9.75
C GLU A 107 -20.43 -4.96 -8.87
N MET A 108 -19.50 -4.43 -8.08
CA MET A 108 -19.77 -3.30 -7.19
C MET A 108 -19.95 -1.97 -7.93
N ILE A 109 -19.27 -1.77 -9.06
CA ILE A 109 -19.48 -0.59 -9.90
C ILE A 109 -20.80 -0.69 -10.66
N SER A 110 -21.05 -1.81 -11.33
CA SER A 110 -22.20 -1.98 -12.23
C SER A 110 -23.53 -2.11 -11.49
N LYS A 111 -23.54 -2.66 -10.27
CA LYS A 111 -24.74 -2.94 -9.47
C LYS A 111 -24.81 -2.19 -8.14
N GLY A 112 -23.71 -1.55 -7.71
CA GLY A 112 -23.63 -0.84 -6.45
C GLY A 112 -24.33 0.50 -6.47
N SER A 113 -24.74 1.00 -5.30
CA SER A 113 -25.32 2.32 -5.19
C SER A 113 -24.23 3.42 -5.18
N VAL A 114 -24.52 4.55 -5.83
CA VAL A 114 -23.67 5.73 -5.77
C VAL A 114 -23.49 6.22 -4.32
N ALA A 115 -24.49 6.03 -3.47
CA ALA A 115 -24.42 6.43 -2.07
C ALA A 115 -23.38 5.61 -1.31
N ASP A 116 -23.29 4.29 -1.54
CA ASP A 116 -22.28 3.43 -0.90
C ASP A 116 -20.87 3.81 -1.34
N TRP A 117 -20.68 4.07 -2.64
CA TRP A 117 -19.40 4.57 -3.16
C TRP A 117 -19.02 5.91 -2.56
N ARG A 118 -19.98 6.84 -2.43
CA ARG A 118 -19.73 8.14 -1.81
C ARG A 118 -19.31 7.98 -0.35
N ASN A 119 -20.03 7.18 0.43
CA ASN A 119 -19.69 6.92 1.83
C ASN A 119 -18.29 6.29 1.97
N TYR A 120 -17.97 5.32 1.11
CA TYR A 120 -16.66 4.66 1.10
C TYR A 120 -15.53 5.63 0.76
N LEU A 121 -15.70 6.47 -0.27
CA LEU A 121 -14.71 7.47 -0.65
C LEU A 121 -14.56 8.57 0.41
N GLU A 122 -15.67 9.05 0.98
CA GLU A 122 -15.66 10.01 2.09
C GLU A 122 -14.87 9.46 3.28
N TRP A 123 -15.11 8.19 3.63
CA TRP A 123 -14.35 7.51 4.67
C TRP A 123 -12.86 7.44 4.37
N ASN A 124 -12.50 7.05 3.16
CA ASN A 124 -11.08 6.96 2.80
C ASN A 124 -10.36 8.30 2.91
N VAL A 125 -10.99 9.40 2.46
CA VAL A 125 -10.42 10.75 2.60
C VAL A 125 -10.32 11.14 4.07
N LEU A 126 -11.39 10.97 4.84
CA LEU A 126 -11.41 11.31 6.27
C LEU A 126 -10.36 10.53 7.05
N ASN A 127 -10.26 9.23 6.82
CA ASN A 127 -9.30 8.35 7.50
C ASN A 127 -7.85 8.66 7.11
N ALA A 128 -7.58 8.90 5.83
CA ALA A 128 -6.24 9.22 5.34
C ALA A 128 -5.72 10.58 5.82
N THR A 129 -6.61 11.51 6.15
CA THR A 129 -6.26 12.86 6.60
C THR A 129 -6.41 13.07 8.10
N ALA A 130 -6.95 12.10 8.83
CA ALA A 130 -7.33 12.21 10.22
C ALA A 130 -6.22 12.71 11.16
N ASP A 131 -4.98 12.29 10.93
CA ASP A 131 -3.79 12.69 11.70
C ASP A 131 -3.32 14.13 11.39
N LYS A 132 -3.88 14.77 10.37
CA LYS A 132 -3.58 16.14 9.90
C LYS A 132 -4.70 17.14 10.21
N LEU A 133 -5.86 16.65 10.63
CA LEU A 133 -7.01 17.46 11.00
C LEU A 133 -6.88 18.06 12.41
N THR A 134 -7.98 18.57 12.95
CA THR A 134 -8.00 19.13 14.31
C THR A 134 -7.75 18.09 15.38
N LYS A 135 -7.37 18.53 16.58
CA LYS A 135 -6.98 17.64 17.68
C LYS A 135 -7.97 16.50 17.99
N PRO A 136 -9.30 16.68 17.98
CA PRO A 136 -10.25 15.58 18.20
C PRO A 136 -10.10 14.44 17.19
N PHE A 137 -9.88 14.73 15.89
CA PHE A 137 -9.64 13.73 14.86
C PHE A 137 -8.31 12.99 15.09
N VAL A 138 -7.25 13.75 15.38
CA VAL A 138 -5.93 13.17 15.68
C VAL A 138 -6.00 12.24 16.87
N ASP A 139 -6.67 12.66 17.96
CA ASP A 139 -6.82 11.85 19.16
C ASP A 139 -7.64 10.58 18.91
N GLN A 140 -8.74 10.67 18.15
CA GLN A 140 -9.56 9.52 17.80
C GLN A 140 -8.83 8.55 16.85
N ASN A 141 -8.06 9.07 15.90
CA ASN A 141 -7.21 8.26 15.01
C ASN A 141 -6.15 7.51 15.85
N PHE A 142 -5.47 8.20 16.74
CA PHE A 142 -4.49 7.57 17.64
C PHE A 142 -5.11 6.54 18.58
N ALA A 143 -6.31 6.81 19.11
CA ALA A 143 -7.00 5.88 20.01
C ALA A 143 -7.27 4.52 19.34
N PHE A 144 -7.57 4.50 18.02
CA PHE A 144 -7.80 3.26 17.30
C PHE A 144 -6.50 2.68 16.71
N TYR A 145 -5.84 3.40 15.81
CA TYR A 145 -4.66 2.85 15.09
C TYR A 145 -3.41 2.77 15.97
N GLY A 146 -3.15 3.80 16.78
CA GLY A 146 -1.99 3.84 17.65
C GLY A 146 -2.16 2.96 18.88
N LYS A 147 -3.16 3.28 19.68
CA LYS A 147 -3.32 2.64 21.00
C LYS A 147 -3.89 1.24 20.90
N TYR A 148 -5.03 1.08 20.22
CA TYR A 148 -5.72 -0.22 20.19
C TYR A 148 -5.03 -1.23 19.25
N LEU A 149 -4.76 -0.86 17.99
CA LEU A 149 -4.17 -1.80 17.03
C LEU A 149 -2.67 -2.01 17.20
N SER A 150 -1.90 -0.92 17.41
CA SER A 150 -0.44 -0.98 17.48
C SER A 150 0.12 -1.10 18.89
N GLY A 151 -0.72 -0.95 19.94
CA GLY A 151 -0.30 -1.05 21.34
C GLY A 151 0.53 0.14 21.85
N ALA A 152 0.57 1.26 21.13
CA ALA A 152 1.30 2.45 21.56
C ALA A 152 0.63 3.08 22.80
N THR A 153 1.39 3.34 23.84
CA THR A 153 0.86 3.92 25.09
C THR A 153 0.71 5.45 25.02
N VAL A 154 1.60 6.10 24.26
CA VAL A 154 1.69 7.57 24.16
C VAL A 154 1.84 7.99 22.71
N MET A 155 1.12 9.04 22.31
CA MET A 155 1.27 9.65 20.98
C MET A 155 2.61 10.39 20.91
N LYS A 156 3.31 10.23 19.78
CA LYS A 156 4.54 11.01 19.51
C LYS A 156 4.26 12.51 19.60
N PRO A 157 5.21 13.32 20.11
CA PRO A 157 5.10 14.78 20.11
C PRO A 157 4.80 15.33 18.70
N ARG A 158 4.05 16.44 18.62
CA ARG A 158 3.64 17.04 17.35
C ARG A 158 4.85 17.33 16.44
N ALA A 159 5.94 17.85 16.99
CA ALA A 159 7.15 18.15 16.20
C ALA A 159 7.68 16.90 15.48
N ILE A 160 7.72 15.75 16.16
CA ILE A 160 8.18 14.49 15.58
C ILE A 160 7.20 13.99 14.50
N ARG A 161 5.88 14.13 14.73
CA ARG A 161 4.87 13.75 13.72
C ARG A 161 4.97 14.62 12.47
N CYS A 162 5.11 15.94 12.63
CA CYS A 162 5.31 16.86 11.52
C CYS A 162 6.60 16.59 10.76
N ALA A 163 7.70 16.30 11.44
CA ALA A 163 8.96 15.91 10.80
C ALA A 163 8.81 14.64 9.97
N SER A 164 8.14 13.60 10.53
CA SER A 164 7.85 12.37 9.79
C SER A 164 6.93 12.62 8.59
N ASP A 165 6.00 13.56 8.69
CA ASP A 165 5.10 13.93 7.59
C ASP A 165 5.86 14.62 6.44
N VAL A 166 6.80 15.52 6.77
CA VAL A 166 7.70 16.13 5.78
C VAL A 166 8.55 15.06 5.08
N ASP A 167 9.09 14.11 5.84
CA ASP A 167 9.86 12.99 5.29
C ASP A 167 9.02 12.13 4.33
N ASN A 168 7.78 11.82 4.71
CA ASN A 168 6.86 11.03 3.87
C ASN A 168 6.40 11.77 2.60
N GLN A 169 6.22 13.08 2.66
CA GLN A 169 5.67 13.88 1.56
C GLN A 169 6.76 14.46 0.64
N LEU A 170 7.89 14.85 1.21
CA LEU A 170 8.98 15.56 0.55
C LEU A 170 10.34 14.86 0.78
N GLY A 171 10.33 13.55 1.01
CA GLY A 171 11.52 12.77 1.40
C GLY A 171 12.72 12.95 0.48
N GLU A 172 12.51 13.00 -0.83
CA GLU A 172 13.59 13.24 -1.81
C GLU A 172 14.24 14.63 -1.63
N ALA A 173 13.43 15.66 -1.42
CA ALA A 173 13.94 17.02 -1.22
C ALA A 173 14.64 17.17 0.14
N LEU A 174 14.05 16.60 1.19
CA LEU A 174 14.65 16.55 2.53
C LEU A 174 15.93 15.70 2.53
N GLY A 175 15.89 14.56 1.84
CA GLY A 175 17.04 13.67 1.66
C GLY A 175 18.21 14.36 0.99
N LYS A 176 17.94 15.18 -0.04
CA LYS A 176 19.00 15.99 -0.66
C LYS A 176 19.67 16.93 0.35
N ALA A 177 18.89 17.69 1.12
CA ALA A 177 19.44 18.61 2.12
C ALA A 177 20.21 17.87 3.23
N TYR A 178 19.74 16.67 3.62
CA TYR A 178 20.45 15.81 4.58
C TYR A 178 21.79 15.31 4.02
N VAL A 179 21.78 14.81 2.79
CA VAL A 179 23.00 14.31 2.11
C VAL A 179 24.04 15.40 1.94
N ASP A 180 23.62 16.57 1.47
CA ASP A 180 24.53 17.73 1.28
C ASP A 180 25.24 18.11 2.61
N LYS A 181 24.60 17.88 3.76
CA LYS A 181 25.13 18.26 5.07
C LYS A 181 25.85 17.13 5.82
N TYR A 182 25.37 15.89 5.71
CA TYR A 182 25.78 14.81 6.60
C TYR A 182 26.37 13.59 5.89
N PHE A 183 26.35 13.56 4.56
CA PHE A 183 26.82 12.40 3.80
C PHE A 183 27.90 12.81 2.81
N PRO A 184 29.17 12.84 3.25
CA PRO A 184 30.29 13.31 2.41
C PRO A 184 30.54 12.38 1.21
N PRO A 185 31.12 12.89 0.10
CA PRO A 185 31.36 12.12 -1.13
C PRO A 185 32.17 10.83 -0.90
N GLU A 186 33.09 10.84 0.06
CA GLU A 186 33.91 9.67 0.39
C GLU A 186 33.07 8.56 1.00
N ALA A 187 32.05 8.89 1.82
CA ALA A 187 31.11 7.91 2.36
C ALA A 187 30.27 7.30 1.24
N LYS A 188 29.83 8.11 0.27
CA LYS A 188 29.12 7.62 -0.92
C LYS A 188 29.98 6.64 -1.72
N ALA A 189 31.20 7.00 -2.05
CA ALA A 189 32.11 6.13 -2.81
C ALA A 189 32.38 4.79 -2.10
N ARG A 190 32.53 4.81 -0.76
CA ARG A 190 32.68 3.58 0.04
C ARG A 190 31.44 2.70 0.00
N MET A 191 30.24 3.29 0.07
CA MET A 191 28.98 2.55 -0.03
C MET A 191 28.78 1.96 -1.43
N GLU A 192 29.08 2.71 -2.49
CA GLU A 192 29.04 2.21 -3.87
C GLU A 192 30.00 1.02 -4.04
N SER A 193 31.25 1.15 -3.60
CA SER A 193 32.21 0.04 -3.63
C SER A 193 31.75 -1.19 -2.82
N MET A 194 31.10 -0.98 -1.68
CA MET A 194 30.55 -2.07 -0.88
C MET A 194 29.42 -2.78 -1.63
N VAL A 195 28.54 -2.05 -2.29
CA VAL A 195 27.45 -2.64 -3.08
C VAL A 195 27.99 -3.39 -4.29
N ASP A 196 29.00 -2.85 -4.99
CA ASP A 196 29.66 -3.54 -6.09
C ASP A 196 30.27 -4.88 -5.65
N ASN A 197 30.89 -4.91 -4.47
CA ASN A 197 31.42 -6.14 -3.90
C ASN A 197 30.31 -7.16 -3.56
N ILE A 198 29.14 -6.69 -3.07
CA ILE A 198 27.98 -7.55 -2.81
C ILE A 198 27.44 -8.14 -4.12
N LEU A 199 27.31 -7.33 -5.18
CA LEU A 199 26.86 -7.79 -6.49
C LEU A 199 27.85 -8.78 -7.11
N TRP A 200 29.15 -8.53 -6.96
CA TRP A 200 30.18 -9.47 -7.39
C TRP A 200 30.10 -10.80 -6.63
N ALA A 201 29.98 -10.77 -5.30
CA ALA A 201 29.83 -11.98 -4.49
C ALA A 201 28.55 -12.75 -4.82
N MET A 202 27.45 -12.04 -5.13
CA MET A 202 26.20 -12.66 -5.61
C MET A 202 26.41 -13.38 -6.94
N LYS A 203 27.12 -12.75 -7.90
CA LYS A 203 27.48 -13.36 -9.18
C LYS A 203 28.27 -14.65 -8.96
N ASP A 204 29.36 -14.58 -8.20
CA ASP A 204 30.21 -15.73 -7.88
C ASP A 204 29.40 -16.88 -7.23
N THR A 205 28.53 -16.52 -6.28
CA THR A 205 27.61 -17.47 -5.65
C THR A 205 26.71 -18.17 -6.67
N ILE A 206 26.04 -17.42 -7.55
CA ILE A 206 25.15 -17.98 -8.58
C ILE A 206 25.92 -18.93 -9.51
N GLU A 207 27.12 -18.55 -9.94
CA GLU A 207 27.99 -19.38 -10.82
C GLU A 207 28.39 -20.67 -10.12
N GLY A 208 28.66 -20.65 -8.80
CA GLY A 208 29.04 -21.79 -7.99
C GLY A 208 27.93 -22.77 -7.61
N LEU A 209 26.65 -22.39 -7.71
CA LEU A 209 25.53 -23.24 -7.27
C LEU A 209 25.42 -24.54 -8.09
N GLN A 210 25.46 -25.68 -7.43
CA GLN A 210 25.38 -26.99 -8.07
C GLN A 210 23.94 -27.45 -8.37
N TRP A 211 22.96 -26.97 -7.62
CA TRP A 211 21.56 -27.35 -7.77
C TRP A 211 20.83 -26.57 -8.90
N MET A 212 21.40 -25.48 -9.36
CA MET A 212 20.78 -24.61 -10.37
C MET A 212 21.17 -25.06 -11.78
N SER A 213 20.17 -25.23 -12.68
CA SER A 213 20.43 -25.57 -14.06
C SER A 213 21.20 -24.47 -14.80
N PRO A 214 21.95 -24.79 -15.89
CA PRO A 214 22.65 -23.78 -16.69
C PRO A 214 21.75 -22.66 -17.22
N GLN A 215 20.54 -23.02 -17.68
CA GLN A 215 19.56 -22.04 -18.17
C GLN A 215 19.09 -21.11 -17.03
N THR A 216 18.82 -21.67 -15.85
CA THR A 216 18.41 -20.86 -14.67
C THR A 216 19.54 -19.95 -14.22
N LYS A 217 20.80 -20.41 -14.22
CA LYS A 217 21.96 -19.55 -13.92
C LYS A 217 22.05 -18.37 -14.89
N THR A 218 21.91 -18.63 -16.20
CA THR A 218 21.91 -17.56 -17.21
C THR A 218 20.83 -16.51 -16.91
N LYS A 219 19.62 -16.93 -16.61
CA LYS A 219 18.52 -16.00 -16.25
C LYS A 219 18.75 -15.27 -14.94
N ALA A 220 19.34 -15.91 -13.95
CA ALA A 220 19.71 -15.30 -12.68
C ALA A 220 20.79 -14.21 -12.86
N LEU A 221 21.81 -14.49 -13.68
CA LEU A 221 22.87 -13.54 -14.00
C LEU A 221 22.35 -12.37 -14.85
N GLU A 222 21.46 -12.63 -15.82
CA GLU A 222 20.76 -11.59 -16.58
C GLU A 222 19.98 -10.67 -15.63
N LYS A 223 19.20 -11.23 -14.70
CA LYS A 223 18.49 -10.46 -13.68
C LYS A 223 19.45 -9.64 -12.80
N LEU A 224 20.56 -10.23 -12.36
CA LEU A 224 21.57 -9.55 -11.55
C LEU A 224 22.16 -8.36 -12.31
N SER A 225 22.45 -8.51 -13.60
CA SER A 225 23.04 -7.43 -14.44
C SER A 225 22.11 -6.25 -14.64
N THR A 226 20.79 -6.42 -14.47
CA THR A 226 19.80 -5.34 -14.55
C THR A 226 19.52 -4.66 -13.20
N THR A 227 20.18 -5.10 -12.13
CA THR A 227 20.03 -4.49 -10.80
C THR A 227 20.53 -3.05 -10.81
N ARG A 228 19.64 -2.11 -10.48
CA ARG A 228 20.00 -0.71 -10.32
C ARG A 228 20.26 -0.40 -8.86
N VAL A 229 21.35 0.26 -8.59
CA VAL A 229 21.77 0.69 -7.26
C VAL A 229 21.54 2.17 -7.10
N SER A 230 20.95 2.57 -5.98
CA SER A 230 20.80 3.96 -5.59
C SER A 230 21.42 4.17 -4.20
N VAL A 231 22.39 5.05 -4.11
CA VAL A 231 23.04 5.43 -2.85
C VAL A 231 22.89 6.93 -2.67
N SER A 232 22.27 7.34 -1.56
CA SER A 232 22.05 8.75 -1.19
C SER A 232 21.22 9.59 -2.19
N GLY A 233 20.27 9.00 -2.89
CA GLY A 233 19.38 9.69 -3.81
C GLY A 233 18.99 8.83 -5.01
N PRO A 234 18.07 9.29 -5.87
CA PRO A 234 17.66 8.56 -7.05
C PRO A 234 18.84 8.26 -7.97
N ALA A 235 18.86 7.09 -8.58
CA ALA A 235 19.84 6.75 -9.61
C ALA A 235 19.71 7.75 -10.77
N ARG A 236 20.81 8.35 -11.17
CA ARG A 236 20.88 9.25 -12.33
C ARG A 236 20.81 8.45 -13.62
#